data_bbe4cca5542cbdb5b050c370e4d7f0f3
#
_entry.id   bbe4cca5542cbdb5b050c370e4d7f0f3
#
_cell.length_a   1.000
_cell.length_b   1.000
_cell.length_c   1.000
_cell.angle_alpha   90.00
_cell.angle_beta   90.00
_cell.angle_gamma   90.00
#
_symmetry.space_group_name_H-M   'P 1'
#
loop_
_entity.id
_entity.type
_entity.pdbx_description
1 polymer ?
#
loop_
_entity_poly.entity_id
_entity_poly.type
_entity_poly.pdbx_seq_one_letter_code
_entity_poly.pdbx_strand_id
1 'polypeptide(L)'
;MDAETARKLCDITSTFYRENASSFSSTRRASWAGWGRCLDEMELCAGTSAAVSSGSHLEGSRHEGVARPGKLERDAGERPEDAGSCGERPGGPLPGDVAPLAWQPSREPLRVLDVACGNGRFLRFLQEALPGAAIAYFAVDDCEQLARDGLAGDADNVAFQKLDIANSLINGSIERAIEAPPVDMAVCFGFFHHIPGADSRAALLRALVKSVRPGGHVAVSLWQFAKSPELAAKAVETTAKARVEYGLPALDEGDYLLGWQNRQHAYRYCHTFSDGEVADLARAVDRQASLVARFEADGRTGALNSYLVFRRRA
;
A
#
# COMPACT_ATOMS: atom_id res chain seq x y z
N MET A 1 6.40 -23.31 -0.87
CA MET A 1 7.84 -22.85 -0.73
C MET A 1 8.40 -23.36 0.60
N ASP A 2 9.62 -23.85 0.62
CA ASP A 2 10.32 -24.25 1.86
C ASP A 2 10.87 -23.03 2.62
N ALA A 3 11.17 -23.22 3.93
CA ALA A 3 11.59 -22.12 4.81
C ALA A 3 12.99 -21.57 4.48
N GLU A 4 13.86 -22.35 3.88
CA GLU A 4 15.21 -21.90 3.49
C GLU A 4 15.13 -20.96 2.29
N THR A 5 14.36 -21.35 1.26
CA THR A 5 14.09 -20.52 0.10
C THR A 5 13.39 -19.22 0.52
N ALA A 6 12.39 -19.29 1.42
CA ALA A 6 11.70 -18.10 1.92
C ALA A 6 12.67 -17.12 2.61
N ARG A 7 13.56 -17.60 3.49
CA ARG A 7 14.59 -16.75 4.13
C ARG A 7 15.49 -16.09 3.09
N LYS A 8 15.98 -16.85 2.12
CA LYS A 8 16.85 -16.33 1.06
C LYS A 8 16.19 -15.21 0.25
N LEU A 9 14.90 -15.34 -0.07
CA LEU A 9 14.11 -14.30 -0.75
C LEU A 9 13.92 -13.05 0.12
N CYS A 10 13.70 -13.21 1.43
CA CYS A 10 13.64 -12.11 2.38
C CYS A 10 14.99 -11.38 2.49
N ASP A 11 16.12 -12.12 2.57
CA ASP A 11 17.47 -11.56 2.64
C ASP A 11 17.82 -10.75 1.38
N ILE A 12 17.47 -11.26 0.19
CA ILE A 12 17.62 -10.54 -1.08
C ILE A 12 16.84 -9.21 -1.03
N THR A 13 15.61 -9.24 -0.55
CA THR A 13 14.73 -8.07 -0.47
C THR A 13 15.24 -7.05 0.56
N SER A 14 15.63 -7.49 1.75
CA SER A 14 16.18 -6.62 2.79
C SER A 14 17.48 -5.96 2.33
N THR A 15 18.38 -6.74 1.67
CA THR A 15 19.61 -6.20 1.08
C THR A 15 19.32 -5.16 0.03
N PHE A 16 18.35 -5.41 -0.85
CA PHE A 16 17.91 -4.45 -1.85
C PHE A 16 17.50 -3.11 -1.22
N TYR A 17 16.66 -3.12 -0.19
CA TYR A 17 16.19 -1.89 0.46
C TYR A 17 17.30 -1.15 1.19
N ARG A 18 18.22 -1.85 1.87
CA ARG A 18 19.38 -1.20 2.52
C ARG A 18 20.30 -0.50 1.53
N GLU A 19 20.58 -1.13 0.39
CA GLU A 19 21.50 -0.59 -0.61
C GLU A 19 20.87 0.48 -1.50
N ASN A 20 19.56 0.48 -1.65
CA ASN A 20 18.84 1.37 -2.57
C ASN A 20 17.89 2.34 -1.87
N ALA A 21 17.95 2.48 -0.54
CA ALA A 21 17.04 3.31 0.26
C ALA A 21 16.83 4.72 -0.29
N SER A 22 17.92 5.47 -0.53
CA SER A 22 17.86 6.85 -1.00
C SER A 22 17.25 6.97 -2.40
N SER A 23 17.64 6.10 -3.35
CA SER A 23 17.10 6.12 -4.71
C SER A 23 15.63 5.65 -4.75
N PHE A 24 15.25 4.74 -3.85
CA PHE A 24 13.88 4.30 -3.69
C PHE A 24 13.01 5.41 -3.09
N SER A 25 13.45 6.06 -2.01
CA SER A 25 12.74 7.15 -1.36
C SER A 25 12.54 8.36 -2.29
N SER A 26 13.56 8.72 -3.08
CA SER A 26 13.50 9.88 -3.99
C SER A 26 12.41 9.77 -5.05
N THR A 27 12.04 8.54 -5.45
CA THR A 27 10.98 8.28 -6.43
C THR A 27 9.59 8.09 -5.82
N ARG A 28 9.48 8.14 -4.48
CA ARG A 28 8.24 7.82 -3.75
C ARG A 28 7.85 8.96 -2.82
N ARG A 29 7.38 10.07 -3.42
CA ARG A 29 6.99 11.29 -2.69
C ARG A 29 5.48 11.50 -2.66
N ALA A 30 4.78 11.16 -3.74
CA ALA A 30 3.34 11.34 -3.82
C ALA A 30 2.57 10.31 -2.99
N SER A 31 1.43 10.72 -2.45
CA SER A 31 0.44 9.83 -1.85
C SER A 31 -0.19 8.92 -2.91
N TRP A 32 -0.73 7.80 -2.49
CA TRP A 32 -1.50 6.90 -3.36
C TRP A 32 -2.98 7.26 -3.30
N ALA A 33 -3.65 7.28 -4.45
CA ALA A 33 -5.08 7.57 -4.55
C ALA A 33 -5.94 6.60 -3.71
N GLY A 34 -5.51 5.33 -3.63
CA GLY A 34 -6.17 4.32 -2.83
C GLY A 34 -6.21 4.61 -1.34
N TRP A 35 -5.30 5.43 -0.80
CA TRP A 35 -5.29 5.78 0.63
C TRP A 35 -6.49 6.66 1.02
N GLY A 36 -6.84 7.65 0.17
CA GLY A 36 -8.02 8.47 0.40
C GLY A 36 -9.28 7.62 0.46
N ARG A 37 -9.43 6.70 -0.50
CA ARG A 37 -10.56 5.78 -0.51
C ARG A 37 -10.57 4.85 0.72
N CYS A 38 -9.41 4.41 1.23
CA CYS A 38 -9.38 3.67 2.50
C CYS A 38 -9.95 4.49 3.66
N LEU A 39 -9.61 5.80 3.77
CA LEU A 39 -10.16 6.66 4.82
C LEU A 39 -11.67 6.87 4.66
N ASP A 40 -12.17 6.99 3.43
CA ASP A 40 -13.61 7.09 3.16
C ASP A 40 -14.34 5.83 3.61
N GLU A 41 -13.84 4.64 3.28
CA GLU A 41 -14.41 3.34 3.68
C GLU A 41 -14.32 3.09 5.21
N MET A 42 -13.41 3.77 5.89
CA MET A 42 -13.29 3.77 7.36
C MET A 42 -14.13 4.86 8.04
N GLU A 43 -14.88 5.65 7.26
CA GLU A 43 -15.67 6.80 7.75
C GLU A 43 -14.82 7.85 8.51
N LEU A 44 -13.53 7.96 8.16
CA LEU A 44 -12.63 8.92 8.79
C LEU A 44 -12.60 10.27 8.08
N CYS A 45 -13.01 10.35 6.80
CA CYS A 45 -13.21 11.58 6.05
C CYS A 45 -14.67 11.97 6.10
N ALA A 46 -15.07 12.80 7.04
CA ALA A 46 -16.41 13.41 7.02
C ALA A 46 -16.46 14.50 5.94
N GLY A 47 -17.06 14.21 4.78
CA GLY A 47 -17.59 15.27 3.94
C GLY A 47 -17.20 15.38 2.47
N THR A 48 -16.67 14.35 1.79
CA THR A 48 -16.41 14.44 0.33
C THR A 48 -17.15 13.41 -0.53
N SER A 49 -18.10 12.69 0.02
CA SER A 49 -18.92 11.78 -0.77
C SER A 49 -20.27 12.41 -1.14
N ALA A 50 -20.26 13.39 -2.06
CA ALA A 50 -21.46 13.77 -2.82
C ALA A 50 -21.02 14.19 -4.22
N ALA A 51 -21.26 13.33 -5.18
CA ALA A 51 -21.41 13.57 -6.61
C ALA A 51 -20.54 12.70 -7.52
N VAL A 52 -20.85 11.42 -7.63
CA VAL A 52 -20.85 10.74 -8.95
C VAL A 52 -21.96 9.70 -8.94
N SER A 53 -23.20 10.13 -9.14
CA SER A 53 -24.26 9.25 -9.61
C SER A 53 -24.77 9.76 -10.95
N SER A 54 -24.75 8.84 -11.92
CA SER A 54 -25.60 8.79 -13.12
C SER A 54 -25.52 9.95 -14.12
N GLY A 55 -24.92 9.63 -15.24
CA GLY A 55 -25.14 10.27 -16.54
C GLY A 55 -25.12 9.17 -17.60
N SER A 56 -26.30 8.67 -17.91
CA SER A 56 -26.56 7.74 -19.00
C SER A 56 -26.60 8.46 -20.34
N HIS A 57 -26.11 7.76 -21.40
CA HIS A 57 -26.46 7.88 -22.82
C HIS A 57 -26.13 9.18 -23.59
N LEU A 58 -25.34 9.07 -24.64
CA LEU A 58 -25.76 8.94 -26.06
C LEU A 58 -24.57 8.94 -27.02
N GLU A 59 -24.56 7.96 -27.86
CA GLU A 59 -24.18 7.82 -29.27
C GLU A 59 -23.24 8.80 -29.99
N GLY A 60 -22.24 8.20 -30.62
CA GLY A 60 -22.07 8.37 -32.08
C GLY A 60 -20.96 9.31 -32.55
N SER A 61 -19.86 8.82 -33.03
CA SER A 61 -19.47 8.94 -34.44
C SER A 61 -18.03 8.49 -34.68
N ARG A 62 -17.89 7.75 -35.75
CA ARG A 62 -16.62 7.26 -36.32
C ARG A 62 -15.81 8.41 -36.90
N HIS A 63 -14.48 8.34 -36.79
CA HIS A 63 -13.59 8.65 -37.91
C HIS A 63 -12.27 7.90 -37.78
N GLU A 64 -11.94 7.20 -38.87
CA GLU A 64 -10.68 6.51 -39.18
C GLU A 64 -9.55 7.51 -39.43
N GLY A 65 -8.33 7.15 -39.07
CA GLY A 65 -7.15 7.93 -39.40
C GLY A 65 -5.83 7.21 -39.06
N VAL A 66 -5.45 6.28 -39.94
CA VAL A 66 -4.09 5.93 -40.40
C VAL A 66 -2.87 6.19 -39.51
N ALA A 67 -2.18 5.09 -39.25
CA ALA A 67 -0.88 4.93 -38.61
C ALA A 67 0.29 5.56 -39.38
N ARG A 68 1.31 5.99 -38.63
CA ARG A 68 2.74 5.90 -39.02
C ARG A 68 3.61 5.66 -37.78
N PRO A 69 4.67 4.84 -37.88
CA PRO A 69 5.48 4.41 -36.73
C PRO A 69 6.69 5.33 -36.55
N GLY A 70 7.09 5.55 -35.33
CA GLY A 70 8.27 6.35 -34.99
C GLY A 70 8.75 6.20 -33.56
N LYS A 71 9.81 5.40 -33.41
CA LYS A 71 10.87 5.44 -32.37
C LYS A 71 10.51 5.21 -30.90
N LEU A 72 11.00 4.07 -30.46
CA LEU A 72 11.42 3.79 -29.08
C LEU A 72 12.33 4.91 -28.53
N GLU A 73 12.08 5.30 -27.34
CA GLU A 73 13.03 5.46 -26.25
C GLU A 73 12.40 6.26 -25.11
N ARG A 74 12.55 5.72 -23.94
CA ARG A 74 12.82 6.33 -22.64
C ARG A 74 11.84 6.02 -21.52
N ASP A 75 12.42 5.34 -20.54
CA ASP A 75 12.24 5.44 -19.08
C ASP A 75 10.89 5.98 -18.59
N ALA A 76 10.14 5.06 -17.96
CA ALA A 76 9.02 5.39 -17.09
C ALA A 76 9.51 5.95 -15.75
N GLY A 77 10.00 7.18 -15.79
CA GLY A 77 10.08 8.07 -14.64
C GLY A 77 8.78 8.87 -14.63
N GLU A 78 7.96 8.67 -13.62
CA GLU A 78 6.75 9.49 -13.42
C GLU A 78 7.17 10.95 -13.23
N ARG A 79 6.75 11.82 -14.16
CA ARG A 79 6.75 13.28 -13.96
C ARG A 79 5.38 13.67 -13.40
N PRO A 80 5.34 14.60 -12.44
CA PRO A 80 4.07 15.15 -11.98
C PRO A 80 3.50 16.09 -13.05
N GLU A 81 2.25 15.89 -13.44
CA GLU A 81 1.50 16.84 -14.25
C GLU A 81 0.70 17.80 -13.37
N ASP A 82 0.72 19.04 -13.80
CA ASP A 82 0.27 20.29 -13.24
C ASP A 82 -1.10 20.30 -12.55
N ALA A 83 -1.13 21.02 -11.42
CA ALA A 83 -2.35 21.47 -10.76
C ALA A 83 -3.03 22.57 -11.59
N GLY A 84 -4.15 22.23 -12.23
CA GLY A 84 -5.05 23.19 -12.85
C GLY A 84 -5.86 23.98 -11.80
N SER A 85 -5.73 25.27 -11.85
CA SER A 85 -6.46 26.26 -11.04
C SER A 85 -7.98 26.16 -11.28
N CYS A 86 -8.76 25.95 -10.22
CA CYS A 86 -10.21 26.02 -10.25
C CYS A 86 -10.68 27.40 -9.77
N GLY A 87 -11.34 28.15 -10.68
CA GLY A 87 -11.93 29.44 -10.41
C GLY A 87 -13.19 29.34 -9.54
N GLU A 88 -13.33 30.29 -8.63
CA GLU A 88 -14.44 30.48 -7.71
C GLU A 88 -15.72 30.84 -8.44
N ARG A 89 -16.88 30.27 -8.01
CA ARG A 89 -18.22 30.83 -8.24
C ARG A 89 -18.97 30.91 -6.91
N PRO A 90 -19.58 32.04 -6.59
CA PRO A 90 -20.35 32.20 -5.37
C PRO A 90 -21.80 31.71 -5.58
N GLY A 91 -22.23 30.75 -4.78
CA GLY A 91 -23.64 30.35 -4.64
C GLY A 91 -23.94 30.19 -3.16
N GLY A 92 -24.80 31.04 -2.61
CA GLY A 92 -25.21 31.01 -1.22
C GLY A 92 -26.09 29.79 -0.88
N PRO A 93 -26.23 29.44 0.41
CA PRO A 93 -26.88 28.20 0.85
C PRO A 93 -28.42 28.30 0.78
N LEU A 94 -29.05 27.22 0.35
CA LEU A 94 -30.51 27.01 0.42
C LEU A 94 -30.91 26.55 1.84
N PRO A 95 -32.09 26.93 2.35
CA PRO A 95 -32.51 26.56 3.70
C PRO A 95 -33.07 25.14 3.72
N GLY A 96 -32.42 24.27 4.49
CA GLY A 96 -32.86 22.90 4.74
C GLY A 96 -31.74 21.84 4.87
N ASP A 97 -30.49 22.21 4.65
CA ASP A 97 -29.38 21.28 4.77
C ASP A 97 -29.05 21.00 6.24
N VAL A 98 -29.41 19.79 6.69
CA VAL A 98 -28.85 19.23 7.92
C VAL A 98 -27.38 19.00 7.62
N ALA A 99 -26.49 19.76 8.23
CA ALA A 99 -25.06 19.59 8.09
C ALA A 99 -24.69 18.13 8.39
N PRO A 100 -23.91 17.46 7.54
CA PRO A 100 -23.39 16.13 7.87
C PRO A 100 -22.63 16.27 9.19
N LEU A 101 -22.78 15.26 10.07
CA LEU A 101 -22.04 15.16 11.32
C LEU A 101 -20.54 15.23 10.99
N ALA A 102 -20.00 16.44 11.03
CA ALA A 102 -18.56 16.63 10.88
C ALA A 102 -17.87 15.85 11.99
N TRP A 103 -16.87 15.05 11.62
CA TRP A 103 -15.97 14.44 12.59
C TRP A 103 -15.55 15.52 13.59
N GLN A 104 -15.93 15.31 14.84
CA GLN A 104 -15.47 16.18 15.92
C GLN A 104 -14.18 15.57 16.43
N PRO A 105 -13.07 16.33 16.52
CA PRO A 105 -11.85 15.83 17.11
C PRO A 105 -12.15 15.31 18.52
N SER A 106 -12.07 13.99 18.68
CA SER A 106 -12.10 13.40 20.02
C SER A 106 -10.90 13.99 20.78
N ARG A 107 -11.02 14.15 22.10
CA ARG A 107 -9.89 14.60 22.94
C ARG A 107 -8.67 13.67 22.88
N GLU A 108 -8.85 12.45 22.39
CA GLU A 108 -7.79 11.46 22.23
C GLU A 108 -7.24 11.45 20.80
N PRO A 109 -5.91 11.32 20.64
CA PRO A 109 -5.30 11.25 19.31
C PRO A 109 -5.75 9.98 18.58
N LEU A 110 -5.89 10.07 17.24
CA LEU A 110 -6.04 8.93 16.35
C LEU A 110 -4.76 8.09 16.41
N ARG A 111 -4.86 6.87 16.92
CA ARG A 111 -3.72 5.95 17.02
C ARG A 111 -3.60 5.13 15.75
N VAL A 112 -2.47 5.24 15.08
CA VAL A 112 -2.21 4.59 13.79
C VAL A 112 -0.97 3.71 13.90
N LEU A 113 -1.08 2.46 13.51
CA LEU A 113 0.04 1.54 13.32
C LEU A 113 0.31 1.40 11.81
N ASP A 114 1.51 1.76 11.39
CA ASP A 114 1.97 1.59 9.99
C ASP A 114 3.09 0.56 9.93
N VAL A 115 2.76 -0.63 9.44
CA VAL A 115 3.71 -1.75 9.31
C VAL A 115 4.33 -1.75 7.91
N ALA A 116 5.66 -1.73 7.87
CA ALA A 116 6.49 -1.42 6.71
C ALA A 116 6.26 0.02 6.23
N CYS A 117 6.45 0.97 7.14
CA CYS A 117 6.15 2.39 6.95
C CYS A 117 7.03 3.07 5.89
N GLY A 118 8.17 2.48 5.54
CA GLY A 118 9.12 2.99 4.57
C GLY A 118 9.58 4.42 4.95
N ASN A 119 9.38 5.37 4.04
CA ASN A 119 9.75 6.77 4.24
C ASN A 119 8.63 7.65 4.85
N GLY A 120 7.69 7.08 5.58
CA GLY A 120 6.65 7.82 6.31
C GLY A 120 5.64 8.58 5.44
N ARG A 121 5.48 8.20 4.16
CA ARG A 121 4.53 8.89 3.26
C ARG A 121 3.09 8.86 3.73
N PHE A 122 2.70 7.76 4.37
CA PHE A 122 1.32 7.63 4.84
C PHE A 122 1.03 8.58 6.00
N LEU A 123 1.99 8.83 6.89
CA LEU A 123 1.83 9.86 7.93
C LEU A 123 1.60 11.25 7.33
N ARG A 124 2.42 11.67 6.35
CA ARG A 124 2.24 12.96 5.68
C ARG A 124 0.88 13.08 5.00
N PHE A 125 0.46 11.99 4.32
CA PHE A 125 -0.88 11.94 3.74
C PHE A 125 -1.98 12.10 4.80
N LEU A 126 -1.87 11.44 5.94
CA LEU A 126 -2.87 11.58 7.02
C LEU A 126 -2.94 13.00 7.57
N GLN A 127 -1.80 13.67 7.75
CA GLN A 127 -1.73 15.06 8.21
C GLN A 127 -2.42 16.03 7.23
N GLU A 128 -2.27 15.76 5.92
CA GLU A 128 -2.92 16.53 4.85
C GLU A 128 -4.43 16.21 4.75
N ALA A 129 -4.81 14.94 4.87
CA ALA A 129 -6.19 14.49 4.71
C ALA A 129 -7.07 14.77 5.94
N LEU A 130 -6.47 14.85 7.14
CA LEU A 130 -7.15 15.04 8.43
C LEU A 130 -6.59 16.29 9.15
N PRO A 131 -6.77 17.49 8.59
CA PRO A 131 -6.19 18.72 9.14
C PRO A 131 -6.72 18.99 10.55
N GLY A 132 -5.79 19.21 11.50
CA GLY A 132 -6.12 19.45 12.90
C GLY A 132 -6.40 18.21 13.74
N ALA A 133 -6.36 17.00 13.17
CA ALA A 133 -6.41 15.78 13.94
C ALA A 133 -5.09 15.57 14.71
N ALA A 134 -5.17 15.26 16.00
CA ALA A 134 -4.03 14.74 16.72
C ALA A 134 -3.81 13.28 16.32
N ILE A 135 -2.59 12.94 15.87
CA ILE A 135 -2.23 11.59 15.41
C ILE A 135 -1.11 11.06 16.28
N ALA A 136 -1.30 9.90 16.91
CA ALA A 136 -0.25 9.12 17.55
C ALA A 136 0.15 7.98 16.59
N TYR A 137 1.37 8.05 16.06
CA TYR A 137 1.80 7.19 14.95
C TYR A 137 2.85 6.18 15.39
N PHE A 138 2.58 4.90 15.21
CA PHE A 138 3.46 3.79 15.50
C PHE A 138 3.99 3.21 14.19
N ALA A 139 5.22 3.57 13.86
CA ALA A 139 5.88 3.21 12.62
C ALA A 139 6.76 1.98 12.82
N VAL A 140 6.63 0.96 11.99
CA VAL A 140 7.42 -0.27 12.06
C VAL A 140 8.08 -0.53 10.70
N ASP A 141 9.41 -0.66 10.67
CA ASP A 141 10.18 -1.00 9.46
C ASP A 141 11.54 -1.59 9.81
N ASP A 142 12.13 -2.40 8.93
CA ASP A 142 13.51 -2.89 9.07
C ASP A 142 14.53 -1.85 8.58
N CYS A 143 14.18 -1.05 7.60
CA CYS A 143 15.06 -0.06 6.99
C CYS A 143 15.00 1.29 7.72
N GLU A 144 15.74 1.39 8.83
CA GLU A 144 15.81 2.60 9.67
C GLU A 144 16.18 3.87 8.87
N GLN A 145 17.01 3.74 7.83
CA GLN A 145 17.40 4.87 7.01
C GLN A 145 16.22 5.47 6.24
N LEU A 146 15.31 4.63 5.70
CA LEU A 146 14.08 5.10 5.06
C LEU A 146 13.19 5.85 6.05
N ALA A 147 13.03 5.31 7.26
CA ALA A 147 12.17 5.87 8.29
C ALA A 147 12.71 7.21 8.81
N ARG A 148 14.01 7.31 9.08
CA ARG A 148 14.64 8.57 9.54
C ARG A 148 14.39 9.75 8.62
N ASP A 149 14.56 9.54 7.30
CA ASP A 149 14.39 10.60 6.30
C ASP A 149 12.94 11.11 6.23
N GLY A 150 11.99 10.27 6.54
CA GLY A 150 10.57 10.55 6.39
C GLY A 150 9.84 11.00 7.66
N LEU A 151 10.35 10.63 8.84
CA LEU A 151 9.69 10.86 10.14
C LEU A 151 10.40 11.92 11.00
N ALA A 152 11.51 12.50 10.52
CA ALA A 152 12.38 13.38 11.31
C ALA A 152 11.71 14.68 11.82
N GLY A 153 10.62 15.12 11.17
CA GLY A 153 9.88 16.34 11.56
C GLY A 153 8.79 16.13 12.61
N ASP A 154 8.46 14.87 12.95
CA ASP A 154 7.25 14.51 13.73
C ASP A 154 7.59 13.76 15.05
N ALA A 155 8.80 13.95 15.58
CA ALA A 155 9.38 13.16 16.66
C ALA A 155 8.49 13.06 17.93
N ASP A 156 7.68 14.08 18.23
CA ASP A 156 6.85 14.11 19.45
C ASP A 156 5.63 13.19 19.39
N ASN A 157 5.18 12.84 18.17
CA ASN A 157 3.96 12.06 17.96
C ASN A 157 4.22 10.71 17.25
N VAL A 158 5.48 10.39 16.96
CA VAL A 158 5.88 9.19 16.24
C VAL A 158 6.76 8.31 17.11
N ALA A 159 6.33 7.07 17.31
CA ALA A 159 7.15 6.01 17.86
C ALA A 159 7.63 5.11 16.71
N PHE A 160 8.94 5.01 16.51
CA PHE A 160 9.52 4.11 15.50
C PHE A 160 10.09 2.85 16.14
N GLN A 161 9.66 1.71 15.64
CA GLN A 161 10.20 0.40 15.98
C GLN A 161 10.95 -0.18 14.78
N LYS A 162 12.25 -0.48 14.97
CA LYS A 162 13.01 -1.28 13.99
C LYS A 162 12.66 -2.75 14.17
N LEU A 163 12.06 -3.37 13.16
CA LEU A 163 11.66 -4.77 13.19
C LEU A 163 11.85 -5.43 11.82
N ASP A 164 12.58 -6.52 11.77
CA ASP A 164 12.58 -7.44 10.62
C ASP A 164 11.26 -8.22 10.61
N ILE A 165 10.27 -7.66 9.90
CA ILE A 165 8.92 -8.20 9.79
C ILE A 165 8.95 -9.57 9.12
N ALA A 166 9.76 -9.73 8.07
CA ALA A 166 9.83 -10.96 7.30
C ALA A 166 10.41 -12.12 8.14
N ASN A 167 11.47 -11.87 8.88
CA ASN A 167 12.03 -12.86 9.80
C ASN A 167 11.05 -13.18 10.94
N SER A 168 10.35 -12.18 11.46
CA SER A 168 9.33 -12.39 12.51
C SER A 168 8.14 -13.22 12.03
N LEU A 169 7.81 -13.16 10.74
CA LEU A 169 6.83 -14.04 10.12
C LEU A 169 7.32 -15.47 9.98
N ILE A 170 8.56 -15.66 9.50
CA ILE A 170 9.17 -16.98 9.30
C ILE A 170 9.31 -17.75 10.62
N ASN A 171 9.67 -17.06 11.70
CA ASN A 171 9.83 -17.68 13.04
C ASN A 171 8.56 -17.72 13.87
N GLY A 172 7.42 -17.20 13.34
CA GLY A 172 6.10 -17.20 14.01
C GLY A 172 5.99 -16.25 15.20
N SER A 173 6.85 -15.22 15.29
CA SER A 173 6.83 -14.27 16.41
C SER A 173 6.08 -12.97 16.13
N ILE A 174 5.63 -12.73 14.91
CA ILE A 174 5.12 -11.42 14.43
C ILE A 174 4.07 -10.78 15.36
N GLU A 175 3.12 -11.55 15.90
CA GLU A 175 2.07 -11.03 16.78
C GLU A 175 2.59 -10.49 18.12
N ARG A 176 3.76 -10.96 18.55
CA ARG A 176 4.42 -10.53 19.80
C ARG A 176 5.54 -9.54 19.54
N ALA A 177 6.02 -9.48 18.30
CA ALA A 177 7.15 -8.63 17.93
C ALA A 177 6.73 -7.18 17.65
N ILE A 178 5.47 -6.94 17.28
CA ILE A 178 4.96 -5.59 17.07
C ILE A 178 4.65 -4.96 18.45
N GLU A 179 5.38 -3.89 18.77
CA GLU A 179 5.28 -3.15 20.03
C GLU A 179 4.45 -1.89 19.81
N ALA A 180 3.12 -2.04 19.84
CA ALA A 180 2.19 -0.92 19.77
C ALA A 180 1.04 -1.16 20.75
N PRO A 181 0.49 -0.11 21.38
CA PRO A 181 -0.77 -0.25 22.12
C PRO A 181 -1.91 -0.57 21.14
N PRO A 182 -3.09 -0.99 21.63
CA PRO A 182 -4.26 -1.11 20.77
C PRO A 182 -4.52 0.19 20.01
N VAL A 183 -4.56 0.11 18.66
CA VAL A 183 -4.70 1.27 17.78
C VAL A 183 -6.11 1.36 17.18
N ASP A 184 -6.45 2.51 16.62
CA ASP A 184 -7.71 2.75 15.92
C ASP A 184 -7.66 2.24 14.48
N MET A 185 -6.46 2.34 13.88
CA MET A 185 -6.19 1.92 12.51
C MET A 185 -4.82 1.27 12.40
N ALA A 186 -4.74 0.12 11.74
CA ALA A 186 -3.48 -0.49 11.33
C ALA A 186 -3.42 -0.57 9.80
N VAL A 187 -2.28 -0.18 9.23
CA VAL A 187 -2.07 -0.23 7.79
C VAL A 187 -0.80 -0.99 7.42
N CYS A 188 -0.81 -1.58 6.23
CA CYS A 188 0.39 -2.13 5.62
C CYS A 188 0.32 -1.94 4.11
N PHE A 189 0.94 -0.88 3.62
CA PHE A 189 0.88 -0.51 2.22
C PHE A 189 2.19 -0.78 1.49
N GLY A 190 2.11 -1.50 0.36
CA GLY A 190 3.27 -1.78 -0.48
C GLY A 190 4.25 -2.81 0.07
N PHE A 191 3.81 -3.70 0.98
CA PHE A 191 4.70 -4.69 1.58
C PHE A 191 4.25 -6.15 1.43
N PHE A 192 2.95 -6.45 1.41
CA PHE A 192 2.44 -7.83 1.32
C PHE A 192 3.05 -8.65 0.18
N HIS A 193 3.35 -8.02 -0.93
CA HIS A 193 3.99 -8.66 -2.07
C HIS A 193 5.48 -9.01 -1.83
N HIS A 194 6.09 -8.54 -0.76
CA HIS A 194 7.45 -8.92 -0.36
C HIS A 194 7.51 -10.10 0.61
N ILE A 195 6.35 -10.65 0.98
CA ILE A 195 6.26 -11.75 1.95
C ILE A 195 6.12 -13.09 1.22
N PRO A 196 7.12 -13.98 1.28
CA PRO A 196 7.02 -15.32 0.72
C PRO A 196 6.01 -16.19 1.48
N GLY A 197 5.18 -16.92 0.73
CA GLY A 197 4.26 -17.90 1.26
C GLY A 197 2.93 -17.33 1.78
N ALA A 198 1.83 -18.02 1.44
CA ALA A 198 0.47 -17.61 1.79
C ALA A 198 0.23 -17.58 3.31
N ASP A 199 0.79 -18.56 4.05
CA ASP A 199 0.65 -18.63 5.51
C ASP A 199 1.27 -17.43 6.22
N SER A 200 2.43 -16.96 5.75
CA SER A 200 3.11 -15.77 6.27
C SER A 200 2.30 -14.50 5.98
N ARG A 201 1.74 -14.37 4.79
CA ARG A 201 0.84 -13.26 4.44
C ARG A 201 -0.41 -13.25 5.33
N ALA A 202 -1.02 -14.41 5.53
CA ALA A 202 -2.17 -14.55 6.44
C ALA A 202 -1.80 -14.27 7.91
N ALA A 203 -0.61 -14.67 8.34
CA ALA A 203 -0.10 -14.38 9.70
C ALA A 203 0.09 -12.88 9.93
N LEU A 204 0.64 -12.15 8.94
CA LEU A 204 0.72 -10.68 9.04
C LEU A 204 -0.65 -10.04 9.14
N LEU A 205 -1.62 -10.45 8.30
CA LEU A 205 -2.96 -9.88 8.35
C LEU A 205 -3.63 -10.13 9.71
N ARG A 206 -3.47 -11.34 10.29
CA ARG A 206 -3.97 -11.64 11.63
C ARG A 206 -3.30 -10.75 12.70
N ALA A 207 -2.00 -10.52 12.61
CA ALA A 207 -1.28 -9.65 13.52
C ALA A 207 -1.80 -8.19 13.45
N LEU A 208 -2.05 -7.67 12.24
CA LEU A 208 -2.65 -6.34 12.06
C LEU A 208 -4.05 -6.26 12.66
N VAL A 209 -4.91 -7.25 12.42
CA VAL A 209 -6.26 -7.29 13.00
C VAL A 209 -6.21 -7.35 14.53
N LYS A 210 -5.25 -8.07 15.09
CA LYS A 210 -5.08 -8.17 16.55
C LYS A 210 -4.62 -6.83 17.17
N SER A 211 -3.83 -6.06 16.44
CA SER A 211 -3.29 -4.77 16.92
C SER A 211 -4.33 -3.65 16.98
N VAL A 212 -5.42 -3.70 16.21
CA VAL A 212 -6.48 -2.70 16.30
C VAL A 212 -7.45 -3.02 17.44
N ARG A 213 -8.05 -2.00 18.06
CA ARG A 213 -9.12 -2.17 19.06
C ARG A 213 -10.40 -2.74 18.42
N PRO A 214 -11.32 -3.34 19.18
CA PRO A 214 -12.65 -3.70 18.68
C PRO A 214 -13.31 -2.49 17.99
N GLY A 215 -13.85 -2.69 16.79
CA GLY A 215 -14.39 -1.63 15.93
C GLY A 215 -13.35 -0.81 15.15
N GLY A 216 -12.06 -0.98 15.42
CA GLY A 216 -10.98 -0.36 14.65
C GLY A 216 -10.79 -1.01 13.28
N HIS A 217 -9.99 -0.36 12.42
CA HIS A 217 -9.85 -0.73 11.02
C HIS A 217 -8.45 -1.21 10.65
N VAL A 218 -8.40 -2.09 9.66
CA VAL A 218 -7.14 -2.53 9.02
C VAL A 218 -7.25 -2.27 7.53
N ALA A 219 -6.22 -1.65 6.91
CA ALA A 219 -6.12 -1.54 5.47
C ALA A 219 -4.80 -2.07 4.95
N VAL A 220 -4.86 -2.85 3.88
CA VAL A 220 -3.68 -3.39 3.21
C VAL A 220 -3.74 -3.18 1.71
N SER A 221 -2.58 -3.06 1.06
CA SER A 221 -2.49 -3.01 -0.40
C SER A 221 -1.69 -4.20 -0.93
N LEU A 222 -2.19 -4.78 -2.01
CA LEU A 222 -1.64 -5.94 -2.71
C LEU A 222 -1.25 -5.49 -4.12
N TRP A 223 0.04 -5.47 -4.43
CA TRP A 223 0.53 -4.98 -5.71
C TRP A 223 0.21 -5.96 -6.84
N GLN A 224 -0.47 -5.47 -7.87
CA GLN A 224 -0.97 -6.23 -9.02
C GLN A 224 -0.12 -5.98 -10.28
N PHE A 225 1.21 -5.94 -10.14
CA PHE A 225 2.10 -5.59 -11.26
C PHE A 225 1.94 -6.48 -12.50
N ALA A 226 1.57 -7.74 -12.33
CA ALA A 226 1.36 -8.65 -13.45
C ALA A 226 0.12 -8.31 -14.29
N LYS A 227 -0.78 -7.42 -13.82
CA LYS A 227 -1.84 -6.87 -14.67
C LYS A 227 -1.30 -5.95 -15.77
N SER A 228 -0.06 -5.45 -15.65
CA SER A 228 0.66 -4.79 -16.74
C SER A 228 1.45 -5.82 -17.54
N PRO A 229 1.15 -6.05 -18.84
CA PRO A 229 1.90 -7.00 -19.67
C PRO A 229 3.40 -6.68 -19.73
N GLU A 230 3.75 -5.39 -19.73
CA GLU A 230 5.14 -4.93 -19.74
C GLU A 230 5.88 -5.30 -18.46
N LEU A 231 5.26 -5.04 -17.29
CA LEU A 231 5.85 -5.40 -16.00
C LEU A 231 5.90 -6.92 -15.80
N ALA A 232 4.89 -7.66 -16.28
CA ALA A 232 4.86 -9.11 -16.23
C ALA A 232 6.01 -9.72 -17.05
N ALA A 233 6.20 -9.27 -18.29
CA ALA A 233 7.29 -9.74 -19.15
C ALA A 233 8.68 -9.47 -18.51
N LYS A 234 8.87 -8.25 -17.99
CA LYS A 234 10.10 -7.88 -17.29
C LYS A 234 10.32 -8.71 -16.02
N ALA A 235 9.26 -9.03 -15.28
CA ALA A 235 9.34 -9.87 -14.10
C ALA A 235 9.83 -11.29 -14.42
N VAL A 236 9.34 -11.90 -15.50
CA VAL A 236 9.78 -13.22 -15.97
C VAL A 236 11.27 -13.20 -16.32
N GLU A 237 11.71 -12.21 -17.11
CA GLU A 237 13.11 -12.08 -17.52
C GLU A 237 14.04 -11.87 -16.32
N THR A 238 13.71 -10.95 -15.43
CA THR A 238 14.55 -10.66 -14.24
C THR A 238 14.58 -11.81 -13.28
N THR A 239 13.48 -12.55 -13.10
CA THR A 239 13.42 -13.75 -12.27
C THR A 239 14.34 -14.85 -12.81
N ALA A 240 14.35 -15.09 -14.12
CA ALA A 240 15.23 -16.10 -14.71
C ALA A 240 16.71 -15.78 -14.45
N LYS A 241 17.11 -14.51 -14.60
CA LYS A 241 18.49 -14.06 -14.33
C LYS A 241 18.84 -14.20 -12.84
N ALA A 242 18.01 -13.67 -11.96
CA ALA A 242 18.24 -13.67 -10.52
C ALA A 242 18.27 -15.11 -9.94
N ARG A 243 17.44 -16.02 -10.44
CA ARG A 243 17.48 -17.42 -9.99
C ARG A 243 18.81 -18.10 -10.26
N VAL A 244 19.40 -17.85 -11.43
CA VAL A 244 20.74 -18.38 -11.76
C VAL A 244 21.79 -17.75 -10.85
N GLU A 245 21.75 -16.44 -10.67
CA GLU A 245 22.72 -15.69 -9.88
C GLU A 245 22.74 -16.10 -8.41
N TYR A 246 21.54 -16.25 -7.81
CA TYR A 246 21.41 -16.62 -6.40
C TYR A 246 21.27 -18.13 -6.16
N GLY A 247 21.34 -18.97 -7.19
CA GLY A 247 21.18 -20.43 -7.08
C GLY A 247 19.83 -20.80 -6.44
N LEU A 248 18.73 -20.15 -6.87
CA LEU A 248 17.40 -20.40 -6.33
C LEU A 248 16.69 -21.52 -7.09
N PRO A 249 15.86 -22.33 -6.42
CA PRO A 249 15.01 -23.33 -7.08
C PRO A 249 13.95 -22.66 -7.95
N ALA A 250 13.07 -23.45 -8.58
CA ALA A 250 11.85 -22.93 -9.16
C ALA A 250 11.01 -22.27 -8.06
N LEU A 251 10.52 -21.05 -8.34
CA LEU A 251 9.63 -20.33 -7.43
C LEU A 251 8.20 -20.82 -7.63
N ASP A 252 7.35 -20.56 -6.63
CA ASP A 252 5.93 -20.89 -6.70
C ASP A 252 5.23 -19.95 -7.71
N GLU A 253 4.01 -20.31 -8.12
CA GLU A 253 3.21 -19.49 -9.02
C GLU A 253 2.96 -18.11 -8.39
N GLY A 254 3.07 -17.06 -9.20
CA GLY A 254 2.92 -15.67 -8.72
C GLY A 254 4.18 -15.06 -8.11
N ASP A 255 5.25 -15.84 -7.91
CA ASP A 255 6.49 -15.39 -7.29
C ASP A 255 7.53 -14.95 -8.31
N TYR A 256 8.10 -13.77 -8.09
CA TYR A 256 9.08 -13.16 -9.01
C TYR A 256 10.21 -12.46 -8.25
N LEU A 257 11.31 -12.24 -8.96
CA LEU A 257 12.40 -11.37 -8.56
C LEU A 257 12.47 -10.18 -9.50
N LEU A 258 12.08 -9.00 -9.01
CA LEU A 258 12.05 -7.78 -9.81
C LEU A 258 13.34 -7.00 -9.67
N GLY A 259 13.91 -6.58 -10.79
CA GLY A 259 15.07 -5.71 -10.84
C GLY A 259 14.73 -4.23 -10.55
N TRP A 260 15.75 -3.40 -10.38
CA TRP A 260 15.62 -1.97 -10.12
C TRP A 260 16.54 -1.14 -11.02
N GLN A 261 15.96 -0.22 -11.80
CA GLN A 261 16.69 0.79 -12.59
C GLN A 261 17.84 0.20 -13.44
N ASN A 262 17.66 -1.02 -13.98
CA ASN A 262 18.69 -1.76 -14.73
C ASN A 262 20.03 -1.94 -13.99
N ARG A 263 20.04 -1.79 -12.65
CA ARG A 263 21.22 -2.08 -11.83
C ARG A 263 21.44 -3.58 -11.74
N GLN A 264 22.69 -4.00 -11.87
CA GLN A 264 23.08 -5.39 -11.62
C GLN A 264 22.90 -5.71 -10.14
N HIS A 265 22.53 -6.95 -9.84
CA HIS A 265 22.35 -7.47 -8.47
C HIS A 265 21.29 -6.77 -7.60
N ALA A 266 20.55 -5.80 -8.13
CA ALA A 266 19.50 -5.08 -7.41
C ALA A 266 18.13 -5.75 -7.63
N TYR A 267 17.93 -6.88 -6.99
CA TYR A 267 16.68 -7.65 -7.06
C TYR A 267 15.92 -7.59 -5.74
N ARG A 268 14.59 -7.68 -5.83
CA ARG A 268 13.70 -7.89 -4.69
C ARG A 268 12.63 -8.90 -5.04
N TYR A 269 12.29 -9.74 -4.10
CA TYR A 269 11.18 -10.67 -4.23
C TYR A 269 9.85 -9.90 -4.28
N CYS A 270 8.99 -10.28 -5.19
CA CYS A 270 7.62 -9.77 -5.30
C CYS A 270 6.67 -10.89 -5.71
N HIS A 271 5.54 -10.96 -5.03
CA HIS A 271 4.44 -11.82 -5.35
C HIS A 271 3.30 -11.04 -6.03
N THR A 272 2.73 -11.58 -7.09
CA THR A 272 1.48 -11.06 -7.68
C THR A 272 0.31 -11.92 -7.23
N PHE A 273 -0.81 -11.29 -6.88
CA PHE A 273 -1.94 -11.99 -6.28
C PHE A 273 -3.00 -12.33 -7.31
N SER A 274 -3.44 -13.56 -7.35
CA SER A 274 -4.68 -13.96 -8.03
C SER A 274 -5.91 -13.52 -7.23
N ASP A 275 -7.06 -13.44 -7.87
CA ASP A 275 -8.33 -13.13 -7.18
C ASP A 275 -8.68 -14.17 -6.12
N GLY A 276 -8.32 -15.44 -6.35
CA GLY A 276 -8.47 -16.52 -5.38
C GLY A 276 -7.66 -16.29 -4.13
N GLU A 277 -6.37 -15.95 -4.26
CA GLU A 277 -5.48 -15.63 -3.13
C GLU A 277 -5.92 -14.40 -2.34
N VAL A 278 -6.44 -13.37 -3.03
CA VAL A 278 -7.03 -12.20 -2.36
C VAL A 278 -8.23 -12.60 -1.53
N ALA A 279 -9.11 -13.47 -2.05
CA ALA A 279 -10.26 -13.98 -1.32
C ALA A 279 -9.85 -14.88 -0.14
N ASP A 280 -8.82 -15.73 -0.31
CA ASP A 280 -8.29 -16.59 0.75
C ASP A 280 -7.66 -15.77 1.87
N LEU A 281 -6.92 -14.72 1.52
CA LEU A 281 -6.34 -13.80 2.49
C LEU A 281 -7.43 -13.09 3.31
N ALA A 282 -8.51 -12.64 2.67
CA ALA A 282 -9.64 -12.04 3.37
C ALA A 282 -10.32 -13.05 4.33
N ARG A 283 -10.50 -14.31 3.89
CA ARG A 283 -11.07 -15.37 4.72
C ARG A 283 -10.20 -15.74 5.93
N ALA A 284 -8.90 -15.53 5.85
CA ALA A 284 -7.98 -15.86 6.95
C ALA A 284 -8.28 -15.11 8.25
N VAL A 285 -9.08 -14.03 8.20
CA VAL A 285 -9.45 -13.19 9.35
C VAL A 285 -10.96 -13.02 9.54
N ASP A 286 -11.80 -13.76 8.81
CA ASP A 286 -13.27 -13.59 8.80
C ASP A 286 -13.93 -13.76 10.19
N ARG A 287 -13.30 -14.54 11.07
CA ARG A 287 -13.75 -14.70 12.47
C ARG A 287 -13.46 -13.49 13.33
N GLN A 288 -12.37 -12.74 13.05
CA GLN A 288 -11.90 -11.62 13.85
C GLN A 288 -12.30 -10.27 13.28
N ALA A 289 -12.49 -10.19 11.95
CA ALA A 289 -12.78 -8.94 11.26
C ALA A 289 -13.75 -9.15 10.10
N SER A 290 -14.52 -8.13 9.78
CA SER A 290 -15.36 -8.10 8.59
C SER A 290 -14.63 -7.36 7.48
N LEU A 291 -14.64 -7.89 6.26
CA LEU A 291 -14.21 -7.16 5.08
C LEU A 291 -15.24 -6.05 4.80
N VAL A 292 -14.82 -4.79 4.92
CA VAL A 292 -15.66 -3.61 4.67
C VAL A 292 -15.65 -3.26 3.20
N ALA A 293 -14.45 -3.23 2.60
CA ALA A 293 -14.30 -2.90 1.19
C ALA A 293 -13.16 -3.69 0.54
N ARG A 294 -13.35 -4.00 -0.75
CA ARG A 294 -12.30 -4.43 -1.69
C ARG A 294 -12.41 -3.58 -2.93
N PHE A 295 -11.30 -2.94 -3.33
CA PHE A 295 -11.26 -2.11 -4.53
C PHE A 295 -9.86 -2.09 -5.14
N GLU A 296 -9.79 -1.61 -6.37
CA GLU A 296 -8.53 -1.37 -7.07
C GLU A 296 -8.28 0.13 -7.16
N ALA A 297 -7.01 0.53 -7.11
CA ALA A 297 -6.57 1.90 -7.27
C ALA A 297 -5.10 1.96 -7.73
N ASP A 298 -4.62 3.19 -7.95
CA ASP A 298 -3.24 3.56 -8.28
C ASP A 298 -2.77 3.15 -9.67
N GLY A 299 -1.64 3.76 -10.06
CA GLY A 299 -1.08 3.59 -11.40
C GLY A 299 -1.94 4.23 -12.50
N ARG A 300 -1.45 4.19 -13.74
CA ARG A 300 -2.14 4.80 -14.89
C ARG A 300 -3.52 4.19 -15.19
N THR A 301 -3.70 2.93 -14.82
CA THR A 301 -4.95 2.19 -15.10
C THR A 301 -5.94 2.23 -13.94
N GLY A 302 -5.54 2.77 -12.78
CA GLY A 302 -6.35 2.70 -11.56
C GLY A 302 -6.45 1.29 -10.95
N ALA A 303 -5.63 0.33 -11.42
CA ALA A 303 -5.73 -1.08 -11.00
C ALA A 303 -4.37 -1.69 -10.59
N LEU A 304 -3.40 -0.82 -10.25
CA LEU A 304 -2.05 -1.27 -9.90
C LEU A 304 -2.00 -1.94 -8.52
N ASN A 305 -2.87 -1.54 -7.61
CA ASN A 305 -3.01 -2.13 -6.29
C ASN A 305 -4.46 -2.60 -6.06
N SER A 306 -4.60 -3.77 -5.44
CA SER A 306 -5.86 -4.21 -4.84
C SER A 306 -5.81 -3.86 -3.34
N TYR A 307 -6.82 -3.17 -2.85
CA TYR A 307 -6.97 -2.77 -1.46
C TYR A 307 -8.00 -3.63 -0.75
N LEU A 308 -7.70 -3.99 0.49
CA LEU A 308 -8.64 -4.64 1.39
C LEU A 308 -8.75 -3.78 2.65
N VAL A 309 -9.98 -3.43 3.02
CA VAL A 309 -10.31 -2.72 4.26
C VAL A 309 -11.15 -3.61 5.13
N PHE A 310 -10.71 -3.78 6.37
CA PHE A 310 -11.40 -4.61 7.36
C PHE A 310 -11.79 -3.78 8.57
N ARG A 311 -12.85 -4.20 9.26
CA ARG A 311 -13.23 -3.71 10.58
C ARG A 311 -13.17 -4.84 11.58
N ARG A 312 -12.38 -4.66 12.66
CA ARG A 312 -12.30 -5.67 13.74
C ARG A 312 -13.65 -5.84 14.43
N ARG A 313 -14.07 -7.09 14.60
CA ARG A 313 -15.27 -7.42 15.36
C ARG A 313 -15.10 -7.13 16.85
N ALA A 314 -16.23 -6.99 17.55
CA ALA A 314 -16.25 -6.81 19.01
C ALA A 314 -15.73 -8.05 19.75
#